data_21a1803a290f4d54442ad2b4efdec103
#
_entry.id   21a1803a290f4d54442ad2b4efdec103
#
_cell.length_a   1.000
_cell.length_b   1.000
_cell.length_c   1.000
_cell.angle_alpha   90.00
_cell.angle_beta   90.00
_cell.angle_gamma   90.00
#
_symmetry.space_group_name_H-M   'P 1'
#
loop_
_entity.id
_entity.type
_entity.pdbx_description
1 polymer ?
#
loop_
_entity_poly.entity_id
_entity_poly.type
_entity_poly.pdbx_seq_one_letter_code
_entity_poly.pdbx_strand_id
1 'polypeptide(L)'
;QNAELRGAAEAILPDRFTGYGLVVLGNNIRIKNARIRGFKVAVYAENAGRLTLENCDVSYNFRPRLLSTRLKENESDWLSYHHNEADEWLRYGAGIYLKNCPEATIRGCRATGNQNALLLSGCNDGLIFNNTFQFNSGLGIGLYRSSRNRIMHNLLDWNVRGYSHRVYARGQDSAGILLYEQSSGNTIAYNSATHSGDGLFLWAGQSTMDSGEGGCNDNVIFGNDFSHAPTNGVEVTFSRNRIQGNIIRECTYGIWGGYSYGSRILGNYLADCRTGTVIEHGQHDTIRQNLFQDDSVGIRLWAREQQPADWGYSQHRDVRSLGHSIDRNVFIAVRKPLSVSASQIVSINGENLFLEFDKLLETPKPNDSLRFRS
;
A
#
# COMPACT_ATOMS: atom_id res chain seq x y z
N GLN A 1 17.20 31.76 -3.97
CA GLN A 1 18.47 31.14 -4.34
C GLN A 1 18.28 29.61 -4.32
N ASN A 2 18.84 28.94 -5.34
CA ASN A 2 18.87 27.47 -5.38
C ASN A 2 20.14 27.05 -4.62
N ALA A 3 19.95 26.27 -3.53
CA ALA A 3 21.08 25.74 -2.77
C ALA A 3 21.29 24.25 -3.12
N GLU A 4 22.54 23.82 -3.30
CA GLU A 4 22.89 22.42 -3.47
C GLU A 4 23.78 21.94 -2.32
N LEU A 5 23.41 20.80 -1.73
CA LEU A 5 24.20 20.08 -0.75
C LEU A 5 24.59 18.72 -1.33
N ARG A 6 25.89 18.46 -1.36
CA ARG A 6 26.46 17.17 -1.78
C ARG A 6 27.21 16.52 -0.63
N GLY A 7 26.87 15.28 -0.33
CA GLY A 7 27.48 14.50 0.76
C GLY A 7 28.71 13.75 0.30
N ALA A 8 28.52 12.68 -0.45
CA ALA A 8 29.62 11.83 -0.87
C ALA A 8 30.29 12.31 -2.17
N ALA A 9 31.57 11.98 -2.31
CA ALA A 9 32.27 12.14 -3.58
C ALA A 9 31.65 11.29 -4.69
N GLU A 10 31.70 11.75 -5.93
CA GLU A 10 31.05 11.09 -7.09
C GLU A 10 31.48 9.63 -7.31
N ALA A 11 32.67 9.25 -6.85
CA ALA A 11 33.24 7.91 -6.95
C ALA A 11 32.65 6.91 -5.92
N ILE A 12 31.82 7.35 -4.98
CA ILE A 12 31.26 6.46 -3.95
C ILE A 12 29.93 5.87 -4.45
N LEU A 13 29.82 4.55 -4.33
CA LEU A 13 28.60 3.84 -4.71
C LEU A 13 27.43 4.21 -3.79
N PRO A 14 26.18 4.26 -4.31
CA PRO A 14 25.02 4.67 -3.53
C PRO A 14 24.77 3.86 -2.25
N ASP A 15 25.16 2.60 -2.20
CA ASP A 15 25.08 1.74 -1.02
C ASP A 15 26.11 2.07 0.09
N ARG A 16 27.00 3.03 -0.17
CA ARG A 16 28.01 3.52 0.78
C ARG A 16 27.72 4.92 1.31
N PHE A 17 26.66 5.57 0.85
CA PHE A 17 26.30 6.89 1.35
C PHE A 17 25.89 6.83 2.83
N THR A 18 26.35 7.79 3.60
CA THR A 18 26.13 7.90 5.04
C THR A 18 25.65 9.29 5.44
N GLY A 19 25.23 9.46 6.69
CA GLY A 19 24.88 10.76 7.27
C GLY A 19 23.60 11.39 6.72
N TYR A 20 23.34 12.58 7.17
CA TYR A 20 22.16 13.38 6.84
C TYR A 20 22.58 14.66 6.10
N GLY A 21 21.85 15.02 5.03
CA GLY A 21 22.09 16.27 4.31
C GLY A 21 21.62 17.50 5.10
N LEU A 22 20.39 17.46 5.56
CA LEU A 22 19.82 18.44 6.48
C LEU A 22 19.20 17.72 7.67
N VAL A 23 19.44 18.28 8.86
CA VAL A 23 18.75 17.89 10.11
C VAL A 23 17.91 19.07 10.57
N VAL A 24 16.59 18.82 10.77
CA VAL A 24 15.63 19.86 11.16
C VAL A 24 15.06 19.51 12.54
N LEU A 25 15.31 20.37 13.52
CA LEU A 25 14.94 20.20 14.92
C LEU A 25 14.12 21.40 15.43
N GLY A 26 13.09 21.80 14.73
CA GLY A 26 12.29 22.97 15.15
C GLY A 26 11.02 23.12 14.35
N ASN A 27 10.07 23.83 14.96
CA ASN A 27 8.74 24.03 14.36
C ASN A 27 8.71 25.18 13.36
N ASN A 28 7.73 25.16 12.45
CA ASN A 28 7.47 26.21 11.48
C ASN A 28 8.63 26.50 10.51
N ILE A 29 9.49 25.52 10.26
CA ILE A 29 10.60 25.63 9.34
C ILE A 29 10.09 25.48 7.90
N ARG A 30 10.60 26.31 7.00
CA ARG A 30 10.31 26.23 5.58
C ARG A 30 11.59 26.13 4.75
N ILE A 31 11.71 25.05 3.98
CA ILE A 31 12.81 24.77 3.09
C ILE A 31 12.29 24.76 1.66
N LYS A 32 12.89 25.58 0.79
CA LYS A 32 12.49 25.72 -0.61
C LYS A 32 13.67 25.59 -1.57
N ASN A 33 13.41 25.00 -2.73
CA ASN A 33 14.31 24.99 -3.87
C ASN A 33 15.70 24.43 -3.54
N ALA A 34 15.79 23.54 -2.53
CA ALA A 34 17.05 22.90 -2.15
C ALA A 34 17.26 21.63 -3.01
N ARG A 35 18.52 21.39 -3.39
CA ARG A 35 18.96 20.13 -3.99
C ARG A 35 19.90 19.43 -3.03
N ILE A 36 19.61 18.18 -2.65
CA ILE A 36 20.35 17.45 -1.61
C ILE A 36 20.58 16.01 -2.09
N ARG A 37 21.84 15.61 -2.25
CA ARG A 37 22.20 14.30 -2.77
C ARG A 37 23.47 13.73 -2.16
N GLY A 38 23.65 12.41 -2.24
CA GLY A 38 24.85 11.72 -1.79
C GLY A 38 24.89 11.47 -0.27
N PHE A 39 23.74 11.46 0.38
CA PHE A 39 23.59 11.16 1.81
C PHE A 39 22.82 9.86 2.02
N LYS A 40 22.87 9.31 3.23
CA LYS A 40 21.97 8.22 3.58
C LYS A 40 20.50 8.69 3.63
N VAL A 41 20.27 9.84 4.23
CA VAL A 41 18.98 10.54 4.20
C VAL A 41 19.25 12.00 3.81
N ALA A 42 18.55 12.49 2.79
CA ALA A 42 18.78 13.88 2.36
C ALA A 42 18.22 14.88 3.38
N VAL A 43 16.98 14.69 3.84
CA VAL A 43 16.34 15.53 4.87
C VAL A 43 15.83 14.63 5.99
N TYR A 44 16.41 14.79 7.16
CA TYR A 44 15.92 14.20 8.41
C TYR A 44 15.29 15.30 9.27
N ALA A 45 14.06 15.10 9.72
CA ALA A 45 13.42 16.01 10.67
C ALA A 45 12.83 15.22 11.83
N GLU A 46 13.02 15.77 13.04
CA GLU A 46 12.48 15.18 14.26
C GLU A 46 11.83 16.25 15.13
N ASN A 47 10.63 15.94 15.62
CA ASN A 47 9.82 16.85 16.46
C ASN A 47 9.66 18.26 15.83
N ALA A 48 9.52 18.30 14.50
CA ALA A 48 9.47 19.53 13.72
C ALA A 48 8.03 19.77 13.17
N GLY A 49 7.14 20.22 14.03
CA GLY A 49 5.76 20.52 13.66
C GLY A 49 5.66 21.64 12.62
N ARG A 50 4.71 21.52 11.68
CA ARG A 50 4.47 22.46 10.57
C ARG A 50 5.70 22.70 9.69
N LEU A 51 6.54 21.67 9.52
CA LEU A 51 7.65 21.69 8.55
C LEU A 51 7.08 21.81 7.13
N THR A 52 7.62 22.70 6.33
CA THR A 52 7.29 22.81 4.89
C THR A 52 8.51 22.54 4.03
N LEU A 53 8.42 21.52 3.16
CA LEU A 53 9.36 21.27 2.08
C LEU A 53 8.67 21.60 0.75
N GLU A 54 9.24 22.51 -0.02
CA GLU A 54 8.63 23.00 -1.26
C GLU A 54 9.64 23.06 -2.40
N ASN A 55 9.32 22.39 -3.52
CA ASN A 55 10.13 22.37 -4.74
C ASN A 55 11.58 21.91 -4.49
N CYS A 56 11.78 20.97 -3.59
CA CYS A 56 13.10 20.42 -3.28
C CYS A 56 13.39 19.17 -4.13
N ASP A 57 14.64 19.02 -4.57
CA ASP A 57 15.14 17.81 -5.24
C ASP A 57 16.02 17.03 -4.26
N VAL A 58 15.51 15.92 -3.75
CA VAL A 58 16.19 15.03 -2.80
C VAL A 58 16.49 13.66 -3.44
N SER A 59 16.84 13.69 -4.70
CA SER A 59 17.14 12.51 -5.51
C SER A 59 18.58 12.04 -5.33
N TYR A 60 18.83 10.76 -5.69
CA TYR A 60 20.17 10.15 -5.74
C TYR A 60 20.88 10.15 -4.38
N ASN A 61 20.17 9.73 -3.35
CA ASN A 61 20.72 9.44 -2.03
C ASN A 61 20.90 7.92 -1.88
N PHE A 62 21.04 7.42 -0.67
CA PHE A 62 21.33 6.02 -0.42
C PHE A 62 20.34 5.07 -1.14
N ARG A 63 20.93 4.05 -1.76
CA ARG A 63 20.21 2.94 -2.35
C ARG A 63 21.01 1.66 -2.16
N PRO A 64 20.47 0.64 -1.47
CA PRO A 64 21.16 -0.62 -1.25
C PRO A 64 21.34 -1.39 -2.57
N ARG A 65 22.30 -2.28 -2.60
CA ARG A 65 22.39 -3.29 -3.65
C ARG A 65 21.29 -4.30 -3.44
N LEU A 66 20.72 -4.77 -4.54
CA LEU A 66 19.84 -5.92 -4.52
C LEU A 66 20.67 -7.16 -4.12
N LEU A 67 20.35 -7.74 -2.98
CA LEU A 67 21.01 -8.96 -2.47
C LEU A 67 20.28 -10.24 -2.91
N SER A 68 19.04 -10.12 -3.35
CA SER A 68 18.29 -11.22 -3.95
C SER A 68 18.89 -11.64 -5.29
N THR A 69 18.83 -12.94 -5.58
CA THR A 69 19.28 -13.53 -6.83
C THR A 69 18.10 -14.19 -7.55
N ARG A 70 18.32 -14.67 -8.77
CA ARG A 70 17.30 -15.44 -9.50
C ARG A 70 16.87 -16.75 -8.81
N LEU A 71 17.66 -17.23 -7.85
CA LEU A 71 17.44 -18.50 -7.16
C LEU A 71 17.00 -18.31 -5.69
N LYS A 72 17.32 -17.17 -5.09
CA LYS A 72 17.05 -16.93 -3.67
C LYS A 72 16.74 -15.47 -3.39
N GLU A 73 15.61 -15.23 -2.74
CA GLU A 73 15.23 -13.94 -2.20
C GLU A 73 15.97 -13.63 -0.90
N ASN A 74 16.33 -12.37 -0.71
CA ASN A 74 16.93 -11.87 0.53
C ASN A 74 16.06 -10.75 1.10
N GLU A 75 15.52 -10.95 2.28
CA GLU A 75 14.58 -10.06 2.94
C GLU A 75 15.26 -9.01 3.84
N SER A 76 16.58 -9.00 3.92
CA SER A 76 17.31 -8.15 4.88
C SER A 76 17.16 -6.66 4.69
N ASP A 77 16.72 -6.22 3.52
CA ASP A 77 16.48 -4.83 3.16
C ASP A 77 14.98 -4.47 2.99
N TRP A 78 14.08 -5.35 3.42
CA TRP A 78 12.64 -5.10 3.37
C TRP A 78 12.20 -4.15 4.48
N LEU A 79 11.71 -2.97 4.12
CA LEU A 79 11.26 -1.97 5.08
C LEU A 79 10.04 -2.44 5.89
N SER A 80 9.01 -2.94 5.21
CA SER A 80 7.76 -3.37 5.84
C SER A 80 7.87 -4.59 6.75
N TYR A 81 8.99 -5.29 6.71
CA TYR A 81 9.26 -6.44 7.57
C TYR A 81 9.67 -6.04 8.99
N HIS A 82 10.12 -4.81 9.17
CA HIS A 82 10.70 -4.35 10.43
C HIS A 82 9.82 -3.31 11.11
N HIS A 83 9.66 -3.47 12.42
CA HIS A 83 9.08 -2.46 13.29
C HIS A 83 9.89 -1.16 13.28
N ASN A 84 9.34 -0.12 13.90
CA ASN A 84 10.04 1.15 14.03
C ASN A 84 9.90 1.77 15.44
N GLU A 85 9.66 0.94 16.46
CA GLU A 85 9.55 1.38 17.85
C GLU A 85 10.85 1.97 18.39
N ALA A 86 11.98 1.42 17.98
CA ALA A 86 13.33 1.86 18.36
C ALA A 86 14.08 2.50 17.17
N ASP A 87 13.38 3.15 16.27
CA ASP A 87 13.92 3.83 15.09
C ASP A 87 14.65 2.88 14.12
N GLU A 88 14.21 1.64 13.99
CA GLU A 88 14.81 0.65 13.10
C GLU A 88 14.81 1.11 11.64
N TRP A 89 13.85 1.95 11.25
CA TRP A 89 13.77 2.49 9.90
C TRP A 89 14.91 3.45 9.55
N LEU A 90 15.62 4.00 10.52
CA LEU A 90 16.82 4.81 10.27
C LEU A 90 17.96 4.02 9.61
N ARG A 91 17.92 2.68 9.64
CA ARG A 91 18.87 1.85 8.90
C ARG A 91 18.68 1.94 7.39
N TYR A 92 17.49 2.35 6.93
CA TYR A 92 17.17 2.48 5.52
C TYR A 92 17.47 3.88 5.00
N GLY A 93 17.76 3.99 3.71
CA GLY A 93 17.96 5.27 3.06
C GLY A 93 16.63 5.91 2.64
N ALA A 94 16.61 7.23 2.65
CA ALA A 94 15.45 7.99 2.20
C ALA A 94 15.85 9.36 1.58
N GLY A 95 14.99 9.85 0.68
CA GLY A 95 15.04 11.26 0.32
C GLY A 95 14.64 12.14 1.50
N ILE A 96 13.51 11.82 2.12
CA ILE A 96 12.96 12.54 3.29
C ILE A 96 12.58 11.53 4.35
N TYR A 97 13.01 11.75 5.59
CA TYR A 97 12.58 11.00 6.76
C TYR A 97 12.09 11.98 7.84
N LEU A 98 10.80 11.89 8.17
CA LEU A 98 10.16 12.72 9.20
C LEU A 98 9.76 11.83 10.38
N LYS A 99 10.13 12.25 11.60
CA LYS A 99 9.75 11.59 12.84
C LYS A 99 9.05 12.59 13.77
N ASN A 100 7.84 12.24 14.19
CA ASN A 100 7.02 13.11 15.08
C ASN A 100 6.88 14.55 14.54
N CYS A 101 6.61 14.70 13.24
CA CYS A 101 6.45 15.99 12.57
C CYS A 101 4.99 16.21 12.18
N PRO A 102 4.11 16.63 13.08
CA PRO A 102 2.71 16.89 12.78
C PRO A 102 2.54 18.07 11.82
N GLU A 103 1.47 18.05 11.06
CA GLU A 103 1.08 19.10 10.11
C GLU A 103 2.17 19.44 9.07
N ALA A 104 3.05 18.47 8.76
CA ALA A 104 4.09 18.67 7.75
C ALA A 104 3.47 18.86 6.35
N THR A 105 4.02 19.76 5.58
CA THR A 105 3.65 19.99 4.17
C THR A 105 4.83 19.67 3.26
N ILE A 106 4.65 18.70 2.37
CA ILE A 106 5.64 18.33 1.36
C ILE A 106 4.98 18.49 0.00
N ARG A 107 5.44 19.46 -0.80
CA ARG A 107 4.83 19.78 -2.08
C ARG A 107 5.81 20.12 -3.18
N GLY A 108 5.50 19.67 -4.40
CA GLY A 108 6.33 19.94 -5.58
C GLY A 108 7.76 19.39 -5.49
N CYS A 109 8.01 18.45 -4.57
CA CYS A 109 9.32 17.86 -4.36
C CYS A 109 9.57 16.69 -5.30
N ARG A 110 10.85 16.42 -5.57
CA ARG A 110 11.33 15.29 -6.35
C ARG A 110 12.24 14.39 -5.49
N ALA A 111 12.01 13.08 -5.54
CA ALA A 111 12.86 12.07 -4.92
C ALA A 111 12.92 10.83 -5.83
N THR A 112 14.04 10.67 -6.52
CA THR A 112 14.27 9.61 -7.51
C THR A 112 15.61 8.94 -7.24
N GLY A 113 15.67 7.61 -7.43
CA GLY A 113 16.93 6.86 -7.33
C GLY A 113 17.45 6.71 -5.91
N ASN A 114 16.58 6.83 -4.91
CA ASN A 114 16.86 6.51 -3.51
C ASN A 114 16.41 5.05 -3.19
N GLN A 115 16.59 4.61 -1.97
CA GLN A 115 15.85 3.45 -1.48
C GLN A 115 14.38 3.82 -1.29
N ASN A 116 14.08 4.81 -0.48
CA ASN A 116 12.74 5.31 -0.27
C ASN A 116 12.67 6.82 -0.58
N ALA A 117 11.55 7.30 -1.11
CA ALA A 117 11.42 8.74 -1.33
C ALA A 117 11.06 9.48 -0.04
N LEU A 118 9.98 9.07 0.63
CA LEU A 118 9.47 9.70 1.85
C LEU A 118 9.10 8.64 2.89
N LEU A 119 9.61 8.81 4.10
CA LEU A 119 9.24 8.02 5.28
C LEU A 119 8.66 8.94 6.37
N LEU A 120 7.50 8.57 6.89
CA LEU A 120 6.78 9.26 7.95
C LEU A 120 6.64 8.32 9.15
N SER A 121 7.17 8.70 10.30
CA SER A 121 7.05 7.97 11.56
C SER A 121 6.40 8.85 12.62
N GLY A 122 5.20 8.49 13.08
CA GLY A 122 4.45 9.30 14.05
C GLY A 122 4.03 10.69 13.53
N CYS A 123 3.86 10.85 12.22
CA CYS A 123 3.53 12.13 11.58
C CYS A 123 2.03 12.18 11.24
N ASN A 124 1.31 13.08 11.86
CA ASN A 124 -0.12 13.22 11.70
C ASN A 124 -0.52 14.55 11.04
N ASP A 125 -1.70 14.56 10.44
CA ASP A 125 -2.36 15.77 9.93
C ASP A 125 -1.56 16.50 8.82
N GLY A 126 -0.66 15.78 8.12
CA GLY A 126 0.20 16.33 7.08
C GLY A 126 -0.46 16.44 5.70
N LEU A 127 0.19 17.20 4.81
CA LEU A 127 -0.16 17.34 3.41
C LEU A 127 1.03 16.94 2.51
N ILE A 128 0.87 15.87 1.75
CA ILE A 128 1.85 15.40 0.75
C ILE A 128 1.20 15.56 -0.62
N PHE A 129 1.60 16.60 -1.36
CA PHE A 129 0.87 17.07 -2.52
C PHE A 129 1.77 17.37 -3.71
N ASN A 130 1.39 16.87 -4.89
CA ASN A 130 2.03 17.19 -6.17
C ASN A 130 3.54 16.93 -6.18
N ASN A 131 3.96 15.78 -5.65
CA ASN A 131 5.35 15.36 -5.63
C ASN A 131 5.64 14.31 -6.73
N THR A 132 6.90 14.21 -7.14
CA THR A 132 7.42 13.17 -8.05
C THR A 132 8.37 12.27 -7.27
N PHE A 133 7.87 11.14 -6.80
CA PHE A 133 8.59 10.17 -5.97
C PHE A 133 8.65 8.81 -6.70
N GLN A 134 9.42 8.76 -7.77
CA GLN A 134 9.49 7.64 -8.71
C GLN A 134 10.86 6.96 -8.72
N PHE A 135 10.91 5.74 -9.26
CA PHE A 135 12.14 5.00 -9.51
C PHE A 135 13.01 4.82 -8.26
N ASN A 136 12.38 4.63 -7.10
CA ASN A 136 13.09 4.25 -5.88
C ASN A 136 13.09 2.72 -5.74
N SER A 137 14.09 2.15 -5.07
CA SER A 137 14.21 0.69 -4.94
C SER A 137 13.40 0.10 -3.78
N GLY A 138 12.66 0.91 -3.08
CA GLY A 138 11.76 0.53 -2.00
C GLY A 138 10.43 1.26 -2.15
N LEU A 139 10.19 2.26 -1.32
CA LEU A 139 8.90 2.94 -1.22
C LEU A 139 8.89 4.31 -1.90
N GLY A 140 7.74 4.64 -2.51
CA GLY A 140 7.38 6.02 -2.80
C GLY A 140 7.09 6.78 -1.52
N ILE A 141 6.08 6.37 -0.75
CA ILE A 141 5.72 6.95 0.55
C ILE A 141 5.50 5.82 1.55
N GLY A 142 6.14 5.88 2.71
CA GLY A 142 5.93 4.95 3.82
C GLY A 142 5.41 5.68 5.06
N LEU A 143 4.34 5.15 5.66
CA LEU A 143 3.73 5.64 6.90
C LEU A 143 3.84 4.58 7.98
N TYR A 144 4.37 4.97 9.13
CA TYR A 144 4.39 4.19 10.36
C TYR A 144 3.72 5.00 11.47
N ARG A 145 2.63 4.49 12.03
CA ARG A 145 1.83 5.19 13.05
C ARG A 145 1.54 6.65 12.69
N SER A 146 1.20 6.88 11.42
CA SER A 146 1.02 8.21 10.84
C SER A 146 -0.39 8.35 10.28
N SER A 147 -1.20 9.19 10.91
CA SER A 147 -2.65 9.24 10.70
C SER A 147 -3.15 10.60 10.23
N ARG A 148 -4.33 10.64 9.62
CA ARG A 148 -5.04 11.82 9.13
C ARG A 148 -4.25 12.69 8.14
N ASN A 149 -3.31 12.06 7.43
CA ASN A 149 -2.57 12.73 6.37
C ASN A 149 -3.38 12.78 5.07
N ARG A 150 -3.13 13.79 4.26
CA ARG A 150 -3.66 13.93 2.90
C ARG A 150 -2.53 13.71 1.90
N ILE A 151 -2.60 12.62 1.17
CA ILE A 151 -1.61 12.19 0.18
C ILE A 151 -2.28 12.26 -1.18
N MET A 152 -2.04 13.33 -1.93
CA MET A 152 -2.84 13.65 -3.09
C MET A 152 -2.01 14.14 -4.26
N HIS A 153 -2.43 13.76 -5.49
CA HIS A 153 -1.82 14.20 -6.74
C HIS A 153 -0.31 13.94 -6.85
N ASN A 154 0.18 12.84 -6.23
CA ASN A 154 1.58 12.48 -6.33
C ASN A 154 1.82 11.47 -7.47
N LEU A 155 2.99 11.54 -8.07
CA LEU A 155 3.49 10.60 -9.06
C LEU A 155 4.47 9.66 -8.37
N LEU A 156 4.03 8.41 -8.14
CA LEU A 156 4.71 7.41 -7.30
C LEU A 156 5.05 6.14 -8.08
N ASP A 157 5.21 6.24 -9.39
CA ASP A 157 5.37 5.09 -10.25
C ASP A 157 6.77 4.48 -10.15
N TRP A 158 6.87 3.18 -10.48
CA TRP A 158 8.15 2.47 -10.56
C TRP A 158 8.93 2.43 -9.24
N ASN A 159 8.25 2.41 -8.11
CA ASN A 159 8.88 2.15 -6.82
C ASN A 159 8.91 0.63 -6.61
N VAL A 160 9.98 0.02 -7.08
CA VAL A 160 10.14 -1.42 -7.11
C VAL A 160 11.60 -1.80 -6.95
N ARG A 161 11.88 -2.74 -6.07
CA ARG A 161 13.24 -3.25 -5.85
C ARG A 161 13.72 -4.12 -7.00
N GLY A 162 12.85 -4.90 -7.54
CA GLY A 162 13.05 -5.81 -8.65
C GLY A 162 11.92 -6.83 -8.67
N TYR A 163 11.72 -7.46 -9.79
CA TYR A 163 10.76 -8.55 -9.94
C TYR A 163 11.38 -9.69 -10.72
N SER A 164 11.26 -10.89 -10.21
CA SER A 164 11.70 -12.11 -10.86
C SER A 164 10.63 -13.17 -10.67
N HIS A 165 10.09 -13.67 -11.77
CA HIS A 165 9.04 -14.67 -11.73
C HIS A 165 9.41 -15.87 -10.85
N ARG A 166 8.55 -16.20 -9.90
CA ARG A 166 8.70 -17.26 -8.86
C ARG A 166 9.78 -17.04 -7.80
N VAL A 167 10.61 -16.02 -7.89
CA VAL A 167 11.63 -15.72 -6.88
C VAL A 167 11.33 -14.41 -6.17
N TYR A 168 10.87 -13.44 -6.92
CA TYR A 168 10.65 -12.07 -6.50
C TYR A 168 9.23 -11.68 -6.83
N ALA A 169 8.28 -12.19 -6.07
CA ALA A 169 6.87 -12.08 -6.40
C ALA A 169 6.06 -11.31 -5.33
N ARG A 170 6.76 -10.66 -4.39
CA ARG A 170 6.10 -9.89 -3.31
C ARG A 170 6.29 -8.40 -3.50
N GLY A 171 5.23 -7.65 -3.27
CA GLY A 171 5.28 -6.20 -3.23
C GLY A 171 5.75 -5.62 -1.91
N GLN A 172 5.72 -6.40 -0.83
CA GLN A 172 5.91 -5.97 0.57
C GLN A 172 7.19 -5.18 0.85
N ASP A 173 8.23 -5.39 0.09
CA ASP A 173 9.52 -4.70 0.20
C ASP A 173 9.60 -3.44 -0.65
N SER A 174 8.60 -3.23 -1.51
CA SER A 174 8.49 -2.05 -2.37
C SER A 174 7.03 -1.79 -2.71
N ALA A 175 6.61 -0.56 -2.59
CA ALA A 175 5.26 -0.13 -2.92
C ALA A 175 5.25 1.35 -3.32
N GLY A 176 4.25 1.74 -4.10
CA GLY A 176 3.99 3.17 -4.31
C GLY A 176 3.69 3.86 -2.97
N ILE A 177 2.77 3.27 -2.18
CA ILE A 177 2.40 3.76 -0.84
C ILE A 177 2.32 2.58 0.13
N LEU A 178 2.98 2.71 1.28
CA LEU A 178 2.87 1.79 2.42
C LEU A 178 2.17 2.47 3.59
N LEU A 179 1.10 1.86 4.11
CA LEU A 179 0.51 2.19 5.42
C LEU A 179 0.81 1.05 6.38
N TYR A 180 1.45 1.37 7.49
CA TYR A 180 1.92 0.37 8.43
C TYR A 180 1.63 0.75 9.87
N GLU A 181 1.36 -0.25 10.72
CA GLU A 181 1.22 -0.12 12.17
C GLU A 181 0.29 1.02 12.58
N GLN A 182 -1.03 0.80 12.46
CA GLN A 182 -2.07 1.73 12.92
C GLN A 182 -2.11 3.12 12.25
N SER A 183 -1.62 3.21 11.02
CA SER A 183 -1.77 4.44 10.21
C SER A 183 -3.20 4.58 9.70
N SER A 184 -4.01 5.39 10.36
CA SER A 184 -5.47 5.45 10.18
C SER A 184 -5.99 6.83 9.76
N GLY A 185 -7.19 6.85 9.16
CA GLY A 185 -7.87 8.10 8.80
C GLY A 185 -7.18 8.92 7.72
N ASN A 186 -6.27 8.34 6.95
CA ASN A 186 -5.59 9.03 5.86
C ASN A 186 -6.49 9.14 4.62
N THR A 187 -6.34 10.23 3.87
CA THR A 187 -6.93 10.40 2.54
C THR A 187 -5.84 10.24 1.48
N ILE A 188 -5.98 9.20 0.66
CA ILE A 188 -5.05 8.88 -0.42
C ILE A 188 -5.83 9.02 -1.72
N ALA A 189 -5.60 10.11 -2.44
CA ALA A 189 -6.46 10.45 -3.58
C ALA A 189 -5.69 10.99 -4.79
N TYR A 190 -6.14 10.59 -5.97
CA TYR A 190 -5.63 11.09 -7.25
C TYR A 190 -4.11 10.91 -7.44
N ASN A 191 -3.54 9.87 -6.85
CA ASN A 191 -2.14 9.53 -7.08
C ASN A 191 -2.01 8.54 -8.24
N SER A 192 -0.88 8.59 -8.94
CA SER A 192 -0.40 7.51 -9.80
C SER A 192 0.66 6.72 -9.04
N ALA A 193 0.44 5.42 -8.85
CA ALA A 193 1.37 4.52 -8.17
C ALA A 193 1.50 3.21 -8.96
N THR A 194 1.69 3.37 -10.27
CA THR A 194 1.75 2.26 -11.22
C THR A 194 3.13 1.61 -11.26
N HIS A 195 3.22 0.37 -11.75
CA HIS A 195 4.48 -0.37 -11.96
C HIS A 195 5.35 -0.46 -10.70
N SER A 196 4.77 -0.27 -9.53
CA SER A 196 5.43 -0.46 -8.24
C SER A 196 5.29 -1.91 -7.77
N GLY A 197 5.98 -2.31 -6.74
CA GLY A 197 5.89 -3.68 -6.21
C GLY A 197 4.46 -4.03 -5.83
N ASP A 198 3.84 -3.23 -4.95
CA ASP A 198 2.40 -3.04 -4.85
C ASP A 198 2.05 -1.57 -5.16
N GLY A 199 0.86 -1.32 -5.67
CA GLY A 199 0.41 0.06 -5.83
C GLY A 199 0.22 0.72 -4.46
N LEU A 200 -0.61 0.12 -3.60
CA LEU A 200 -0.77 0.45 -2.18
C LEU A 200 -0.69 -0.84 -1.36
N PHE A 201 0.17 -0.85 -0.35
CA PHE A 201 0.28 -1.92 0.63
C PHE A 201 -0.09 -1.40 2.02
N LEU A 202 -1.04 -2.05 2.68
CA LEU A 202 -1.49 -1.71 4.02
C LEU A 202 -1.40 -2.94 4.90
N TRP A 203 -0.60 -2.86 5.96
CA TRP A 203 -0.52 -3.90 6.96
C TRP A 203 -0.70 -3.34 8.37
N ALA A 204 -1.58 -3.99 9.12
CA ALA A 204 -1.94 -3.56 10.47
C ALA A 204 -0.80 -3.61 11.49
N GLY A 205 0.24 -4.41 11.21
CA GLY A 205 1.42 -4.55 12.05
C GLY A 205 1.32 -5.65 13.10
N GLN A 206 2.45 -5.89 13.76
CA GLN A 206 2.58 -7.00 14.71
C GLN A 206 1.68 -6.80 15.95
N SER A 207 1.50 -5.58 16.41
CA SER A 207 0.63 -5.30 17.56
C SER A 207 -0.81 -5.74 17.33
N THR A 208 -1.32 -5.58 16.11
CA THR A 208 -2.65 -6.07 15.69
C THR A 208 -2.66 -7.59 15.58
N MET A 209 -1.58 -8.19 15.07
CA MET A 209 -1.46 -9.66 14.98
C MET A 209 -1.46 -10.32 16.35
N ASP A 210 -0.86 -9.70 17.35
CA ASP A 210 -0.75 -10.25 18.70
C ASP A 210 -2.06 -10.07 19.51
N SER A 211 -2.72 -8.92 19.40
CA SER A 211 -3.86 -8.56 20.22
C SER A 211 -5.23 -8.79 19.55
N GLY A 212 -5.29 -8.84 18.24
CA GLY A 212 -6.54 -8.78 17.47
C GLY A 212 -7.17 -7.39 17.41
N GLU A 213 -6.53 -6.38 18.02
CA GLU A 213 -7.02 -5.00 18.06
C GLU A 213 -6.14 -4.05 17.23
N GLY A 214 -6.68 -2.90 16.88
CA GLY A 214 -5.98 -1.91 16.06
C GLY A 214 -6.30 -2.02 14.57
N GLY A 215 -5.29 -1.99 13.73
CA GLY A 215 -5.40 -1.95 12.27
C GLY A 215 -5.15 -0.56 11.69
N CYS A 216 -4.96 -0.49 10.39
CA CYS A 216 -4.88 0.77 9.64
C CYS A 216 -6.28 1.12 9.12
N ASN A 217 -7.10 1.72 9.97
CA ASN A 217 -8.53 1.85 9.77
C ASN A 217 -8.94 3.21 9.17
N ASP A 218 -10.12 3.21 8.58
CA ASP A 218 -10.84 4.41 8.15
C ASP A 218 -10.06 5.28 7.15
N ASN A 219 -9.13 4.66 6.40
CA ASN A 219 -8.48 5.35 5.29
C ASN A 219 -9.43 5.43 4.09
N VAL A 220 -9.40 6.55 3.38
CA VAL A 220 -10.11 6.78 2.12
C VAL A 220 -9.11 6.75 0.97
N ILE A 221 -9.23 5.71 0.15
CA ILE A 221 -8.36 5.44 -1.01
C ILE A 221 -9.21 5.70 -2.25
N PHE A 222 -9.04 6.88 -2.87
CA PHE A 222 -9.99 7.38 -3.86
C PHE A 222 -9.34 7.90 -5.13
N GLY A 223 -9.83 7.44 -6.30
CA GLY A 223 -9.47 8.02 -7.59
C GLY A 223 -7.99 7.87 -7.98
N ASN A 224 -7.30 6.87 -7.45
CA ASN A 224 -5.90 6.60 -7.77
C ASN A 224 -5.78 5.61 -8.95
N ASP A 225 -4.62 5.59 -9.59
CA ASP A 225 -4.20 4.54 -10.50
C ASP A 225 -3.13 3.67 -9.80
N PHE A 226 -3.46 2.38 -9.59
CA PHE A 226 -2.62 1.36 -8.99
C PHE A 226 -2.30 0.21 -9.95
N SER A 227 -2.32 0.48 -11.25
CA SER A 227 -2.15 -0.54 -12.28
C SER A 227 -0.73 -1.08 -12.39
N HIS A 228 -0.59 -2.27 -13.00
CA HIS A 228 0.69 -2.89 -13.34
C HIS A 228 1.56 -3.28 -12.14
N ALA A 229 0.97 -3.48 -10.98
CA ALA A 229 1.69 -4.05 -9.84
C ALA A 229 1.80 -5.58 -10.01
N PRO A 230 3.00 -6.18 -9.85
CA PRO A 230 3.18 -7.61 -10.08
C PRO A 230 2.41 -8.49 -9.09
N THR A 231 2.07 -7.98 -7.92
CA THR A 231 1.27 -8.69 -6.91
C THR A 231 -0.07 -8.01 -6.69
N ASN A 232 -0.18 -6.99 -5.88
CA ASN A 232 -1.44 -6.34 -5.56
C ASN A 232 -1.50 -4.92 -6.11
N GLY A 233 -2.60 -4.57 -6.77
CA GLY A 233 -2.88 -3.16 -7.00
C GLY A 233 -3.08 -2.44 -5.66
N VAL A 234 -3.96 -2.99 -4.82
CA VAL A 234 -4.22 -2.52 -3.46
C VAL A 234 -4.25 -3.70 -2.50
N GLU A 235 -3.43 -3.70 -1.46
CA GLU A 235 -3.54 -4.61 -0.33
C GLU A 235 -4.05 -3.86 0.91
N VAL A 236 -5.15 -4.35 1.51
CA VAL A 236 -5.79 -3.76 2.70
C VAL A 236 -6.17 -4.88 3.67
N THR A 237 -5.24 -5.26 4.54
CA THR A 237 -5.40 -6.40 5.44
C THR A 237 -5.71 -6.01 6.88
N PHE A 238 -6.41 -6.86 7.61
CA PHE A 238 -6.71 -6.72 9.05
C PHE A 238 -7.30 -5.35 9.44
N SER A 239 -8.06 -4.73 8.55
CA SER A 239 -8.46 -3.33 8.69
C SER A 239 -9.80 -3.06 8.01
N ARG A 240 -10.39 -1.91 8.34
CA ARG A 240 -11.61 -1.38 7.73
C ARG A 240 -11.31 -0.10 6.95
N ASN A 241 -11.54 -0.11 5.64
CA ASN A 241 -11.20 0.99 4.76
C ASN A 241 -12.26 1.25 3.68
N ARG A 242 -12.18 2.41 3.03
CA ARG A 242 -12.97 2.76 1.85
C ARG A 242 -12.07 2.86 0.62
N ILE A 243 -12.26 1.95 -0.32
CA ILE A 243 -11.53 1.86 -1.59
C ILE A 243 -12.51 2.22 -2.70
N GLN A 244 -12.36 3.40 -3.30
CA GLN A 244 -13.39 3.94 -4.18
C GLN A 244 -12.84 4.58 -5.45
N GLY A 245 -13.44 4.27 -6.60
CA GLY A 245 -13.19 4.96 -7.86
C GLY A 245 -11.74 4.88 -8.35
N ASN A 246 -11.00 3.84 -7.94
CA ASN A 246 -9.63 3.63 -8.39
C ASN A 246 -9.59 2.85 -9.72
N ILE A 247 -8.52 3.04 -10.46
CA ILE A 247 -8.17 2.25 -11.65
C ILE A 247 -7.11 1.23 -11.23
N ILE A 248 -7.35 -0.06 -11.51
CA ILE A 248 -6.47 -1.15 -11.10
C ILE A 248 -6.45 -2.18 -12.23
N ARG A 249 -5.35 -2.25 -12.97
CA ARG A 249 -5.23 -3.11 -14.15
C ARG A 249 -3.96 -3.93 -14.13
N GLU A 250 -4.01 -5.10 -14.78
CA GLU A 250 -2.84 -5.95 -15.01
C GLU A 250 -2.08 -6.29 -13.71
N CYS A 251 -2.82 -6.69 -12.66
CA CYS A 251 -2.26 -7.14 -11.39
C CYS A 251 -2.56 -8.63 -11.18
N THR A 252 -1.76 -9.30 -10.33
CA THR A 252 -2.14 -10.65 -9.88
C THR A 252 -3.45 -10.57 -9.09
N TYR A 253 -3.53 -9.65 -8.14
CA TYR A 253 -4.75 -9.31 -7.42
C TYR A 253 -5.01 -7.81 -7.54
N GLY A 254 -6.20 -7.45 -8.03
CA GLY A 254 -6.57 -6.05 -8.08
C GLY A 254 -6.67 -5.47 -6.66
N ILE A 255 -7.54 -6.04 -5.81
CA ILE A 255 -7.67 -5.68 -4.39
C ILE A 255 -7.55 -6.95 -3.56
N TRP A 256 -6.63 -6.95 -2.60
CA TRP A 256 -6.48 -8.01 -1.59
C TRP A 256 -6.89 -7.50 -0.22
N GLY A 257 -7.95 -8.11 0.37
CA GLY A 257 -8.54 -7.71 1.65
C GLY A 257 -8.51 -8.82 2.70
N GLY A 258 -7.34 -9.42 2.96
CA GLY A 258 -7.22 -10.49 3.95
C GLY A 258 -7.61 -10.01 5.36
N TYR A 259 -8.54 -10.71 6.02
CA TYR A 259 -9.06 -10.38 7.36
C TYR A 259 -9.64 -8.96 7.47
N SER A 260 -10.04 -8.35 6.35
CA SER A 260 -10.72 -7.05 6.36
C SER A 260 -12.11 -7.17 7.01
N TYR A 261 -12.59 -6.08 7.55
CA TYR A 261 -13.91 -6.06 8.20
C TYR A 261 -14.65 -4.75 7.98
N GLY A 262 -15.86 -4.83 7.45
CA GLY A 262 -16.67 -3.64 7.17
C GLY A 262 -16.07 -2.69 6.14
N SER A 263 -15.15 -3.18 5.33
CA SER A 263 -14.54 -2.40 4.25
C SER A 263 -15.55 -2.16 3.13
N ARG A 264 -15.39 -1.04 2.43
CA ARG A 264 -16.25 -0.63 1.33
C ARG A 264 -15.44 -0.48 0.06
N ILE A 265 -15.66 -1.39 -0.89
CA ILE A 265 -15.02 -1.44 -2.20
C ILE A 265 -16.04 -0.96 -3.24
N LEU A 266 -15.94 0.29 -3.66
CA LEU A 266 -17.01 1.01 -4.35
C LEU A 266 -16.55 1.63 -5.67
N GLY A 267 -17.23 1.33 -6.77
CA GLY A 267 -17.06 2.03 -8.04
C GLY A 267 -15.64 2.00 -8.61
N ASN A 268 -14.85 0.96 -8.30
CA ASN A 268 -13.51 0.80 -8.88
C ASN A 268 -13.61 0.16 -10.27
N TYR A 269 -12.66 0.46 -11.12
CA TYR A 269 -12.42 -0.22 -12.38
C TYR A 269 -11.25 -1.21 -12.20
N LEU A 270 -11.56 -2.51 -12.29
CA LEU A 270 -10.59 -3.59 -12.22
C LEU A 270 -10.56 -4.30 -13.58
N ALA A 271 -9.38 -4.48 -14.17
CA ALA A 271 -9.29 -5.13 -15.47
C ALA A 271 -8.00 -5.92 -15.66
N ASP A 272 -8.09 -6.98 -16.48
CA ASP A 272 -6.94 -7.80 -16.84
C ASP A 272 -6.20 -8.41 -15.64
N CYS A 273 -6.86 -8.54 -14.49
CA CYS A 273 -6.29 -9.12 -13.29
C CYS A 273 -6.48 -10.64 -13.25
N ARG A 274 -5.57 -11.36 -12.59
CA ARG A 274 -5.82 -12.77 -12.31
C ARG A 274 -7.05 -12.91 -11.40
N THR A 275 -7.21 -12.02 -10.41
CA THR A 275 -8.43 -11.89 -9.62
C THR A 275 -8.65 -10.41 -9.30
N GLY A 276 -9.83 -9.92 -9.65
CA GLY A 276 -10.17 -8.51 -9.41
C GLY A 276 -10.18 -8.16 -7.92
N THR A 277 -11.04 -8.81 -7.13
CA THR A 277 -11.09 -8.61 -5.66
C THR A 277 -11.00 -9.94 -4.93
N VAL A 278 -10.10 -10.03 -3.96
CA VAL A 278 -9.91 -11.22 -3.10
C VAL A 278 -10.09 -10.81 -1.65
N ILE A 279 -10.95 -11.54 -0.93
CA ILE A 279 -11.11 -11.38 0.53
C ILE A 279 -10.96 -12.74 1.18
N GLU A 280 -9.89 -12.90 1.96
CA GLU A 280 -9.62 -14.07 2.78
C GLU A 280 -10.03 -13.78 4.22
N HIS A 281 -10.88 -14.60 4.83
CA HIS A 281 -11.33 -14.43 6.23
C HIS A 281 -11.97 -13.07 6.55
N GLY A 282 -12.52 -12.37 5.56
CA GLY A 282 -13.13 -11.05 5.78
C GLY A 282 -14.53 -11.12 6.40
N GLN A 283 -14.98 -10.00 6.93
CA GLN A 283 -16.30 -9.89 7.54
C GLN A 283 -17.02 -8.60 7.14
N HIS A 284 -18.28 -8.74 6.75
CA HIS A 284 -19.20 -7.61 6.50
C HIS A 284 -18.70 -6.59 5.48
N ASP A 285 -17.83 -6.98 4.56
CA ASP A 285 -17.37 -6.11 3.50
C ASP A 285 -18.44 -5.89 2.43
N THR A 286 -18.47 -4.70 1.86
CA THR A 286 -19.39 -4.30 0.79
C THR A 286 -18.62 -4.10 -0.50
N ILE A 287 -18.94 -4.88 -1.53
CA ILE A 287 -18.37 -4.79 -2.88
C ILE A 287 -19.48 -4.32 -3.82
N ARG A 288 -19.45 -3.05 -4.22
CA ARG A 288 -20.57 -2.43 -4.90
C ARG A 288 -20.16 -1.51 -6.04
N GLN A 289 -20.94 -1.54 -7.12
CA GLN A 289 -20.79 -0.63 -8.28
C GLN A 289 -19.40 -0.67 -8.92
N ASN A 290 -18.65 -1.76 -8.78
CA ASN A 290 -17.37 -1.92 -9.45
C ASN A 290 -17.59 -2.47 -10.86
N LEU A 291 -16.67 -2.12 -11.75
CA LEU A 291 -16.54 -2.73 -13.07
C LEU A 291 -15.37 -3.70 -13.04
N PHE A 292 -15.64 -4.98 -13.31
CA PHE A 292 -14.66 -6.03 -13.52
C PHE A 292 -14.65 -6.37 -15.01
N GLN A 293 -13.47 -6.33 -15.63
CA GLN A 293 -13.34 -6.60 -17.07
C GLN A 293 -12.14 -7.48 -17.36
N ASP A 294 -12.32 -8.49 -18.20
CA ASP A 294 -11.25 -9.39 -18.67
C ASP A 294 -10.47 -10.09 -17.53
N ASP A 295 -11.01 -10.15 -16.32
CA ASP A 295 -10.40 -10.84 -15.19
C ASP A 295 -10.60 -12.36 -15.28
N SER A 296 -9.64 -13.15 -14.76
CA SER A 296 -9.86 -14.61 -14.67
C SER A 296 -10.89 -14.95 -13.59
N VAL A 297 -10.88 -14.23 -12.49
CA VAL A 297 -11.90 -14.28 -11.43
C VAL A 297 -12.26 -12.85 -11.02
N GLY A 298 -13.54 -12.52 -10.99
CA GLY A 298 -13.99 -11.19 -10.58
C GLY A 298 -13.85 -10.98 -9.07
N ILE A 299 -14.65 -11.70 -8.29
CA ILE A 299 -14.63 -11.63 -6.81
C ILE A 299 -14.38 -13.02 -6.25
N ARG A 300 -13.40 -13.15 -5.36
CA ARG A 300 -13.11 -14.36 -4.61
C ARG A 300 -13.24 -14.11 -3.11
N LEU A 301 -14.16 -14.85 -2.46
CA LEU A 301 -14.34 -14.87 -1.00
C LEU A 301 -13.97 -16.26 -0.50
N TRP A 302 -13.11 -16.35 0.53
CA TRP A 302 -12.71 -17.65 1.05
C TRP A 302 -12.14 -17.58 2.47
N ALA A 303 -12.09 -18.75 3.12
CA ALA A 303 -11.44 -18.93 4.41
C ALA A 303 -10.62 -20.21 4.41
N ARG A 304 -9.54 -20.23 5.15
CA ARG A 304 -8.75 -21.44 5.44
C ARG A 304 -9.49 -22.27 6.48
N GLU A 305 -9.28 -23.58 6.45
CA GLU A 305 -9.88 -24.48 7.44
C GLU A 305 -9.25 -24.31 8.83
N GLN A 306 -7.96 -23.97 8.86
CA GLN A 306 -7.18 -23.83 10.09
C GLN A 306 -6.42 -22.51 10.08
N GLN A 307 -6.36 -21.88 11.24
CA GLN A 307 -5.54 -20.71 11.49
C GLN A 307 -4.17 -21.15 12.04
N PRO A 308 -3.09 -20.38 11.83
CA PRO A 308 -1.84 -20.61 12.54
C PRO A 308 -2.08 -20.57 14.05
N ALA A 309 -1.58 -21.57 14.76
CA ALA A 309 -1.84 -21.74 16.20
C ALA A 309 -1.19 -20.62 17.06
N ASP A 310 -0.17 -19.98 16.53
CA ASP A 310 0.61 -18.91 17.15
C ASP A 310 0.06 -17.51 16.85
N TRP A 311 -1.04 -17.39 16.07
CA TRP A 311 -1.62 -16.11 15.76
C TRP A 311 -2.55 -15.61 16.86
N GLY A 312 -2.13 -14.61 17.64
CA GLY A 312 -2.96 -13.93 18.63
C GLY A 312 -4.23 -13.35 18.03
N TYR A 313 -4.18 -12.83 16.82
CA TYR A 313 -5.33 -12.28 16.12
C TYR A 313 -6.52 -13.25 16.07
N SER A 314 -6.30 -14.49 15.66
CA SER A 314 -7.35 -15.51 15.58
C SER A 314 -7.83 -16.03 16.94
N GLN A 315 -7.04 -15.80 18.00
CA GLN A 315 -7.43 -16.14 19.36
C GLN A 315 -8.37 -15.10 20.00
N HIS A 316 -8.29 -13.85 19.55
CA HIS A 316 -9.03 -12.72 20.10
C HIS A 316 -10.16 -12.20 19.19
N ARG A 317 -10.17 -12.58 17.91
CA ARG A 317 -11.20 -12.17 16.95
C ARG A 317 -11.84 -13.36 16.25
N ASP A 318 -13.10 -13.20 15.90
CA ASP A 318 -13.75 -14.07 14.93
C ASP A 318 -13.13 -13.85 13.54
N VAL A 319 -12.55 -14.90 12.99
CA VAL A 319 -11.88 -14.89 11.69
C VAL A 319 -12.64 -15.67 10.62
N ARG A 320 -13.93 -15.97 10.83
CA ARG A 320 -14.78 -16.58 9.79
C ARG A 320 -14.99 -15.60 8.65
N SER A 321 -15.01 -16.10 7.42
CA SER A 321 -15.47 -15.30 6.28
C SER A 321 -17.01 -15.25 6.31
N LEU A 322 -17.58 -14.06 6.56
CA LEU A 322 -19.04 -13.95 6.66
C LEU A 322 -19.60 -12.55 6.39
N GLY A 323 -20.88 -12.51 6.01
CA GLY A 323 -21.66 -11.27 5.99
C GLY A 323 -21.35 -10.32 4.83
N HIS A 324 -20.70 -10.78 3.80
CA HIS A 324 -20.35 -9.96 2.64
C HIS A 324 -21.57 -9.59 1.79
N SER A 325 -21.55 -8.39 1.22
CA SER A 325 -22.56 -7.91 0.27
C SER A 325 -21.93 -7.59 -1.09
N ILE A 326 -22.47 -8.20 -2.14
CA ILE A 326 -22.08 -8.00 -3.53
C ILE A 326 -23.27 -7.39 -4.28
N ASP A 327 -23.18 -6.14 -4.69
CA ASP A 327 -24.31 -5.37 -5.18
C ASP A 327 -23.95 -4.44 -6.35
N ARG A 328 -24.76 -4.42 -7.40
CA ARG A 328 -24.64 -3.50 -8.56
C ARG A 328 -23.26 -3.48 -9.23
N ASN A 329 -22.55 -4.59 -9.22
CA ASN A 329 -21.29 -4.69 -9.96
C ASN A 329 -21.58 -5.10 -11.42
N VAL A 330 -20.68 -4.71 -12.30
CA VAL A 330 -20.71 -5.09 -13.70
C VAL A 330 -19.49 -5.98 -13.98
N PHE A 331 -19.73 -7.15 -14.56
CA PHE A 331 -18.70 -8.12 -14.96
C PHE A 331 -18.79 -8.31 -16.47
N ILE A 332 -17.72 -7.95 -17.20
CA ILE A 332 -17.63 -8.05 -18.66
C ILE A 332 -16.43 -8.93 -19.02
N ALA A 333 -16.67 -10.00 -19.76
CA ALA A 333 -15.65 -10.96 -20.19
C ALA A 333 -14.83 -11.55 -19.02
N VAL A 334 -15.43 -11.65 -17.83
CA VAL A 334 -14.82 -12.27 -16.65
C VAL A 334 -15.11 -13.76 -16.64
N ARG A 335 -14.06 -14.59 -16.74
CA ARG A 335 -14.27 -16.04 -16.87
C ARG A 335 -15.04 -16.65 -15.70
N LYS A 336 -14.77 -16.23 -14.49
CA LYS A 336 -15.48 -16.62 -13.28
C LYS A 336 -15.84 -15.37 -12.45
N PRO A 337 -17.00 -14.75 -12.68
CA PRO A 337 -17.41 -13.57 -11.91
C PRO A 337 -17.33 -13.74 -10.40
N LEU A 338 -17.77 -14.89 -9.89
CA LEU A 338 -17.82 -15.15 -8.46
C LEU A 338 -17.17 -16.50 -8.11
N SER A 339 -16.29 -16.50 -7.13
CA SER A 339 -15.72 -17.69 -6.51
C SER A 339 -15.86 -17.57 -4.99
N VAL A 340 -16.70 -18.43 -4.40
CA VAL A 340 -17.03 -18.38 -2.97
C VAL A 340 -16.78 -19.74 -2.35
N SER A 341 -15.94 -19.79 -1.31
CA SER A 341 -15.69 -21.02 -0.57
C SER A 341 -15.47 -20.77 0.92
N ALA A 342 -16.06 -21.61 1.77
CA ALA A 342 -16.00 -21.49 3.23
C ALA A 342 -16.41 -20.09 3.74
N SER A 343 -17.35 -19.43 3.05
CA SER A 343 -17.88 -18.11 3.40
C SER A 343 -19.36 -18.20 3.69
N GLN A 344 -19.79 -17.54 4.76
CA GLN A 344 -21.17 -17.64 5.26
C GLN A 344 -21.93 -16.33 5.06
N ILE A 345 -23.24 -16.42 4.86
CA ILE A 345 -24.13 -15.25 4.77
C ILE A 345 -23.67 -14.25 3.70
N VAL A 346 -23.28 -14.75 2.53
CA VAL A 346 -22.93 -13.88 1.39
C VAL A 346 -24.22 -13.46 0.69
N SER A 347 -24.47 -12.16 0.63
CA SER A 347 -25.62 -11.56 -0.06
C SER A 347 -25.21 -11.12 -1.46
N ILE A 348 -25.80 -11.71 -2.47
CA ILE A 348 -25.61 -11.36 -3.88
C ILE A 348 -26.91 -10.76 -4.39
N ASN A 349 -26.94 -9.47 -4.66
CA ASN A 349 -28.13 -8.78 -5.10
C ASN A 349 -28.35 -8.92 -6.61
N GLY A 350 -29.60 -8.97 -7.05
CA GLY A 350 -30.00 -9.18 -8.44
C GLY A 350 -29.63 -8.05 -9.42
N GLU A 351 -29.17 -6.90 -8.91
CA GLU A 351 -28.74 -5.76 -9.74
C GLU A 351 -27.29 -5.89 -10.23
N ASN A 352 -26.58 -7.01 -9.96
CA ASN A 352 -25.30 -7.29 -10.59
C ASN A 352 -25.50 -7.71 -12.05
N LEU A 353 -24.70 -7.15 -12.97
CA LEU A 353 -24.76 -7.47 -14.39
C LEU A 353 -23.56 -8.38 -14.78
N PHE A 354 -23.85 -9.52 -15.40
CA PHE A 354 -22.85 -10.49 -15.83
C PHE A 354 -22.94 -10.68 -17.33
N LEU A 355 -21.86 -10.33 -18.06
CA LEU A 355 -21.77 -10.40 -19.50
C LEU A 355 -20.52 -11.22 -19.90
N GLU A 356 -20.69 -12.22 -20.74
CA GLU A 356 -19.59 -13.03 -21.30
C GLU A 356 -18.74 -13.72 -20.21
N PHE A 357 -19.20 -14.84 -19.68
CA PHE A 357 -18.51 -15.61 -18.65
C PHE A 357 -18.52 -17.12 -18.97
N ASP A 358 -17.53 -17.85 -18.47
CA ASP A 358 -17.47 -19.31 -18.59
C ASP A 358 -18.35 -19.99 -17.53
N LYS A 359 -18.24 -19.53 -16.27
CA LYS A 359 -18.97 -20.07 -15.14
C LYS A 359 -19.28 -18.97 -14.12
N LEU A 360 -20.57 -18.64 -13.95
CA LEU A 360 -21.01 -17.54 -13.09
C LEU A 360 -20.54 -17.65 -11.66
N LEU A 361 -20.68 -18.81 -11.06
CA LEU A 361 -20.39 -19.05 -9.64
C LEU A 361 -19.62 -20.36 -9.47
N GLU A 362 -18.52 -20.29 -8.72
CA GLU A 362 -17.75 -21.45 -8.27
C GLU A 362 -17.87 -21.59 -6.76
N THR A 363 -18.46 -22.68 -6.30
CA THR A 363 -18.61 -23.05 -4.88
C THR A 363 -18.04 -24.45 -4.67
N PRO A 364 -16.79 -24.59 -4.24
CA PRO A 364 -16.17 -25.91 -4.08
C PRO A 364 -16.71 -26.73 -2.90
N LYS A 365 -17.45 -26.13 -1.96
CA LYS A 365 -18.04 -26.81 -0.81
C LYS A 365 -19.53 -26.52 -0.68
N PRO A 366 -20.38 -27.54 -0.43
CA PRO A 366 -21.85 -27.41 -0.39
C PRO A 366 -22.41 -26.63 0.81
N ASN A 367 -21.59 -26.22 1.78
CA ASN A 367 -22.04 -25.57 3.02
C ASN A 367 -21.94 -24.04 2.98
N ASP A 368 -21.62 -23.44 1.83
CA ASP A 368 -21.60 -21.98 1.70
C ASP A 368 -23.03 -21.44 1.68
N SER A 369 -23.40 -20.62 2.66
CA SER A 369 -24.74 -20.02 2.72
C SER A 369 -24.78 -18.76 1.84
N LEU A 370 -25.14 -18.95 0.59
CA LEU A 370 -25.35 -17.88 -0.38
C LEU A 370 -26.79 -17.42 -0.36
N ARG A 371 -27.01 -16.13 -0.34
CA ARG A 371 -28.35 -15.53 -0.45
C ARG A 371 -28.40 -14.66 -1.70
N PHE A 372 -29.11 -15.12 -2.71
CA PHE A 372 -29.49 -14.29 -3.85
C PHE A 372 -30.73 -13.49 -3.46
N ARG A 373 -30.68 -12.20 -3.65
CA ARG A 373 -31.83 -11.30 -3.48
C ARG A 373 -32.22 -10.72 -4.81
N SER A 374 -33.49 -10.87 -5.16
CA SER A 374 -34.11 -10.23 -6.33
C SER A 374 -34.23 -8.71 -6.14
#